data_4d6da49b0aa532d76f50cceabd9ebd72
#
_entry.id   4d6da49b0aa532d76f50cceabd9ebd72
#
_cell.length_a   1.000
_cell.length_b   1.000
_cell.length_c   1.000
_cell.angle_alpha   90.00
_cell.angle_beta   90.00
_cell.angle_gamma   90.00
#
_symmetry.space_group_name_H-M   'P 1'
#
loop_
_entity.id
_entity.type
_entity.pdbx_description
1 polymer ?
#
loop_
_entity_poly.entity_id
_entity_poly.type
_entity_poly.pdbx_seq_one_letter_code
_entity_poly.pdbx_strand_id
1 'polypeptide(L)'
;MMTGSTKNAAKTALIVDDSAVIRKVARRILETLDFSVRDAEDGATALAMCAEAMPTVILLDWNMPNMDGYEVLRRLRQSPLGDRPKVLFCTTENDVGAIARALHAGADEYIMKPFDREIMMAKLDQVGFAVRPSEAA
;
A
#
# COMPACT_ATOMS: atom_id res chain seq x y z
N MET A 1 0.24 27.91 13.18
CA MET A 1 0.03 27.56 12.94
C MET A 1 -0.22 26.39 12.33
N MET A 2 -0.43 25.76 11.94
CA MET A 2 -0.72 24.78 11.33
C MET A 2 0.24 23.85 10.83
N THR A 3 1.35 23.88 11.14
CA THR A 3 2.37 23.01 10.67
C THR A 3 2.12 21.56 10.98
N GLY A 4 1.56 21.25 12.12
CA GLY A 4 1.28 19.87 12.48
C GLY A 4 0.30 19.20 11.55
N SER A 5 -0.74 19.91 11.16
CA SER A 5 -1.73 19.31 10.29
C SER A 5 -1.18 19.08 8.90
N THR A 6 -0.26 19.93 8.45
CA THR A 6 0.36 19.73 7.16
C THR A 6 1.15 18.42 7.13
N LYS A 7 1.88 18.11 8.18
CA LYS A 7 2.65 16.87 8.24
C LYS A 7 1.74 15.66 8.25
N ASN A 8 0.64 15.71 9.00
CA ASN A 8 -0.25 14.58 9.09
C ASN A 8 -0.98 14.32 7.78
N ALA A 9 -1.24 15.37 7.03
CA ALA A 9 -1.94 15.23 5.76
C ALA A 9 -1.14 14.44 4.74
N ALA A 10 0.17 14.28 4.95
CA ALA A 10 0.99 13.58 3.98
C ALA A 10 0.89 12.05 4.05
N LYS A 11 0.27 11.52 5.11
CA LYS A 11 0.24 10.06 5.30
C LYS A 11 -1.09 9.51 4.81
N THR A 12 -1.13 9.13 3.53
CA THR A 12 -2.32 8.55 2.93
C THR A 12 -1.98 7.18 2.36
N ALA A 13 -2.90 6.25 2.53
CA ALA A 13 -2.70 4.88 2.08
C ALA A 13 -3.85 4.43 1.20
N LEU A 14 -3.53 3.62 0.20
CA LEU A 14 -4.53 2.96 -0.62
C LEU A 14 -4.33 1.47 -0.51
N ILE A 15 -5.37 0.75 -0.11
CA ILE A 15 -5.33 -0.71 -0.02
C ILE A 15 -6.02 -1.27 -1.25
N VAL A 16 -5.33 -2.13 -1.99
CA VAL A 16 -5.86 -2.73 -3.21
C VAL A 16 -5.87 -4.24 -3.01
N ASP A 17 -7.06 -4.81 -2.83
CA ASP A 17 -7.22 -6.23 -2.55
C ASP A 17 -8.65 -6.62 -2.83
N ASP A 18 -8.87 -7.76 -3.49
CA ASP A 18 -10.22 -8.18 -3.81
C ASP A 18 -10.96 -8.79 -2.61
N SER A 19 -10.26 -9.04 -1.51
CA SER A 19 -10.87 -9.58 -0.29
C SER A 19 -11.31 -8.45 0.63
N ALA A 20 -12.61 -8.37 0.89
CA ALA A 20 -13.14 -7.36 1.80
C ALA A 20 -12.59 -7.53 3.21
N VAL A 21 -12.34 -8.78 3.63
CA VAL A 21 -11.81 -9.05 4.96
C VAL A 21 -10.39 -8.49 5.08
N ILE A 22 -9.56 -8.74 4.07
CA ILE A 22 -8.18 -8.23 4.10
C ILE A 22 -8.18 -6.70 4.08
N ARG A 23 -9.06 -6.08 3.26
CA ARG A 23 -9.12 -4.62 3.23
C ARG A 23 -9.49 -4.06 4.61
N LYS A 24 -10.42 -4.71 5.30
CA LYS A 24 -10.84 -4.25 6.62
C LYS A 24 -9.70 -4.38 7.65
N VAL A 25 -9.01 -5.52 7.63
CA VAL A 25 -7.89 -5.74 8.55
C VAL A 25 -6.78 -4.74 8.30
N ALA A 26 -6.40 -4.56 7.03
CA ALA A 26 -5.33 -3.64 6.69
C ALA A 26 -5.70 -2.20 7.03
N ARG A 27 -6.96 -1.82 6.79
CA ARG A 27 -7.42 -0.47 7.13
C ARG A 27 -7.28 -0.20 8.62
N ARG A 28 -7.71 -1.13 9.45
CA ARG A 28 -7.61 -0.95 10.90
C ARG A 28 -6.17 -0.75 11.33
N ILE A 29 -5.28 -1.58 10.79
CA ILE A 29 -3.87 -1.46 11.13
C ILE A 29 -3.33 -0.10 10.73
N LEU A 30 -3.56 0.31 9.49
CA LEU A 30 -3.01 1.56 9.00
C LEU A 30 -3.59 2.77 9.70
N GLU A 31 -4.87 2.71 10.08
CA GLU A 31 -5.46 3.82 10.82
C GLU A 31 -4.85 3.97 12.20
N THR A 32 -4.46 2.86 12.86
CA THR A 32 -3.78 2.96 14.15
C THR A 32 -2.38 3.55 14.00
N LEU A 33 -1.86 3.60 12.79
CA LEU A 33 -0.55 4.19 12.51
C LEU A 33 -0.69 5.58 11.89
N ASP A 34 -1.86 6.17 12.03
CA ASP A 34 -2.16 7.55 11.63
C ASP A 34 -2.18 7.80 10.13
N PHE A 35 -2.49 6.77 9.34
CA PHE A 35 -2.74 6.96 7.92
C PHE A 35 -4.21 7.25 7.68
N SER A 36 -4.47 8.13 6.69
CA SER A 36 -5.80 8.26 6.09
C SER A 36 -5.91 7.21 5.03
N VAL A 37 -6.94 6.36 5.09
CA VAL A 37 -6.98 5.14 4.28
C VAL A 37 -8.16 5.14 3.32
N ARG A 38 -7.88 4.79 2.07
CA ARG A 38 -8.90 4.45 1.07
C ARG A 38 -8.63 3.03 0.62
N ASP A 39 -9.62 2.37 0.03
CA ASP A 39 -9.40 1.04 -0.50
C ASP A 39 -10.08 0.85 -1.83
N ALA A 40 -9.61 -0.14 -2.58
CA ALA A 40 -10.14 -0.51 -3.88
C ALA A 40 -10.18 -2.03 -3.97
N GLU A 41 -11.22 -2.56 -4.60
CA GLU A 41 -11.37 -3.99 -4.71
C GLU A 41 -10.75 -4.58 -5.99
N ASP A 42 -10.33 -3.73 -6.91
CA ASP A 42 -9.68 -4.21 -8.14
C ASP A 42 -8.68 -3.19 -8.66
N GLY A 43 -7.92 -3.61 -9.66
CA GLY A 43 -6.83 -2.79 -10.18
C GLY A 43 -7.31 -1.57 -10.93
N ALA A 44 -8.39 -1.70 -11.71
CA ALA A 44 -8.89 -0.56 -12.48
C ALA A 44 -9.36 0.55 -11.56
N THR A 45 -10.10 0.19 -10.51
CA THR A 45 -10.54 1.16 -9.51
C THR A 45 -9.35 1.80 -8.82
N ALA A 46 -8.35 1.00 -8.48
CA ALA A 46 -7.16 1.52 -7.82
C ALA A 46 -6.44 2.56 -8.67
N LEU A 47 -6.27 2.27 -9.95
CA LEU A 47 -5.59 3.20 -10.85
C LEU A 47 -6.38 4.49 -11.02
N ALA A 48 -7.72 4.39 -11.09
CA ALA A 48 -8.57 5.58 -11.17
C ALA A 48 -8.45 6.43 -9.91
N MET A 49 -8.40 5.77 -8.75
CA MET A 49 -8.26 6.49 -7.49
C MET A 49 -6.90 7.19 -7.38
N CYS A 50 -5.85 6.54 -7.86
CA CYS A 50 -4.52 7.16 -7.88
C CYS A 50 -4.49 8.37 -8.80
N ALA A 51 -5.22 8.32 -9.92
CA ALA A 51 -5.27 9.46 -10.83
C ALA A 51 -5.97 10.65 -10.19
N GLU A 52 -6.94 10.40 -9.32
CA GLU A 52 -7.62 11.47 -8.60
C GLU A 52 -6.73 12.08 -7.52
N ALA A 53 -6.09 11.23 -6.73
CA ALA A 53 -5.24 11.68 -5.63
C ALA A 53 -4.23 10.58 -5.33
N MET A 54 -2.98 10.84 -5.64
CA MET A 54 -1.93 9.85 -5.47
C MET A 54 -1.64 9.64 -3.99
N PRO A 55 -1.75 8.40 -3.47
CA PRO A 55 -1.45 8.15 -2.06
C PRO A 55 0.04 8.15 -1.80
N THR A 56 0.44 8.18 -0.54
CA THR A 56 1.86 8.10 -0.19
C THR A 56 2.33 6.65 -0.11
N VAL A 57 1.43 5.71 0.20
CA VAL A 57 1.76 4.28 0.20
C VAL A 57 0.59 3.50 -0.37
N ILE A 58 0.92 2.43 -1.08
CA ILE A 58 -0.08 1.51 -1.64
C ILE A 58 0.25 0.11 -1.13
N LEU A 59 -0.75 -0.54 -0.53
CA LEU A 59 -0.66 -1.96 -0.19
C LEU A 59 -1.38 -2.69 -1.32
N LEU A 60 -0.65 -3.44 -2.11
CA LEU A 60 -1.13 -3.97 -3.38
C LEU A 60 -1.11 -5.49 -3.37
N ASP A 61 -2.31 -6.09 -3.42
CA ASP A 61 -2.44 -7.54 -3.51
C ASP A 61 -1.88 -8.00 -4.85
N TRP A 62 -1.09 -9.07 -4.81
CA TRP A 62 -0.45 -9.57 -6.01
C TRP A 62 -1.39 -10.41 -6.85
N ASN A 63 -2.24 -11.20 -6.20
CA ASN A 63 -3.13 -12.13 -6.89
C ASN A 63 -4.57 -11.62 -6.90
N MET A 64 -4.97 -11.02 -8.01
CA MET A 64 -6.33 -10.53 -8.20
C MET A 64 -6.82 -10.96 -9.56
N PRO A 65 -8.13 -11.17 -9.71
CA PRO A 65 -8.67 -11.52 -11.02
C PRO A 65 -8.61 -10.32 -11.97
N ASN A 66 -8.61 -10.62 -13.26
CA ASN A 66 -8.63 -9.64 -14.35
C ASN A 66 -7.31 -8.87 -14.49
N MET A 67 -7.01 -7.99 -13.56
CA MET A 67 -5.75 -7.26 -13.59
C MET A 67 -5.02 -7.56 -12.30
N ASP A 68 -3.90 -8.29 -12.39
CA ASP A 68 -3.17 -8.68 -11.18
C ASP A 68 -2.30 -7.52 -10.69
N GLY A 69 -1.67 -7.73 -9.53
CA GLY A 69 -0.86 -6.68 -8.93
C GLY A 69 0.32 -6.25 -9.78
N TYR A 70 0.91 -7.19 -10.52
CA TYR A 70 2.02 -6.85 -11.40
C TYR A 70 1.60 -5.83 -12.47
N GLU A 71 0.45 -6.05 -13.09
CA GLU A 71 -0.04 -5.14 -14.11
C GLU A 71 -0.42 -3.78 -13.53
N VAL A 72 -1.04 -3.79 -12.32
CA VAL A 72 -1.36 -2.53 -11.63
C VAL A 72 -0.08 -1.74 -11.39
N LEU A 73 0.95 -2.41 -10.89
CA LEU A 73 2.22 -1.76 -10.59
C LEU A 73 2.86 -1.17 -11.83
N ARG A 74 2.88 -1.93 -12.93
CA ARG A 74 3.46 -1.44 -14.17
C ARG A 74 2.73 -0.19 -14.66
N ARG A 75 1.40 -0.24 -14.68
CA ARG A 75 0.62 0.90 -15.15
C ARG A 75 0.77 2.11 -14.24
N LEU A 76 0.82 1.85 -12.93
CA LEU A 76 1.03 2.92 -11.96
C LEU A 76 2.35 3.63 -12.23
N ARG A 77 3.43 2.88 -12.36
CA ARG A 77 4.76 3.48 -12.52
C ARG A 77 4.91 4.24 -13.84
N GLN A 78 4.09 3.93 -14.82
CA GLN A 78 4.10 4.64 -16.10
C GLN A 78 3.19 5.87 -16.11
N SER A 79 2.37 6.05 -15.06
CA SER A 79 1.42 7.16 -15.02
C SER A 79 2.08 8.42 -14.46
N PRO A 80 1.47 9.59 -14.71
CA PRO A 80 1.99 10.83 -14.11
C PRO A 80 2.00 10.72 -12.59
N LEU A 81 3.09 11.13 -11.97
CA LEU A 81 3.33 11.06 -10.52
C LEU A 81 3.35 9.63 -10.00
N GLY A 82 3.34 8.65 -10.89
CA GLY A 82 3.25 7.24 -10.49
C GLY A 82 4.51 6.69 -9.85
N ASP A 83 5.60 7.42 -9.87
CA ASP A 83 6.82 7.02 -9.18
C ASP A 83 6.87 7.48 -7.73
N ARG A 84 5.88 8.28 -7.29
CA ARG A 84 5.88 8.85 -5.94
C ARG A 84 5.49 7.88 -4.83
N PRO A 85 4.42 7.10 -4.98
CA PRO A 85 3.99 6.28 -3.85
C PRO A 85 4.95 5.15 -3.59
N LYS A 86 5.12 4.80 -2.32
CA LYS A 86 5.78 3.57 -1.95
C LYS A 86 4.79 2.44 -2.14
N VAL A 87 5.23 1.33 -2.70
CA VAL A 87 4.36 0.20 -2.96
C VAL A 87 4.86 -1.01 -2.18
N LEU A 88 3.99 -1.52 -1.29
CA LEU A 88 4.20 -2.78 -0.61
C LEU A 88 3.32 -3.81 -1.31
N PHE A 89 3.91 -4.76 -2.03
CA PHE A 89 3.07 -5.77 -2.64
C PHE A 89 2.84 -6.91 -1.66
N CYS A 90 1.63 -7.43 -1.70
CA CYS A 90 1.14 -8.35 -0.69
C CYS A 90 0.93 -9.71 -1.32
N THR A 91 1.48 -10.76 -0.73
CA THR A 91 1.40 -12.08 -1.31
C THR A 91 1.35 -13.15 -0.22
N THR A 92 0.72 -14.29 -0.54
CA THR A 92 0.77 -15.46 0.32
C THR A 92 1.89 -16.40 -0.10
N GLU A 93 2.59 -16.05 -1.17
CA GLU A 93 3.59 -16.93 -1.76
C GLU A 93 4.98 -16.60 -1.31
N ASN A 94 5.77 -17.64 -1.17
CA ASN A 94 7.15 -17.52 -0.77
C ASN A 94 8.06 -17.66 -1.97
N ASP A 95 7.56 -17.32 -3.14
CA ASP A 95 8.27 -17.49 -4.40
C ASP A 95 9.27 -16.36 -4.59
N VAL A 96 10.55 -16.68 -4.48
CA VAL A 96 11.62 -15.71 -4.61
C VAL A 96 11.59 -15.06 -5.99
N GLY A 97 11.25 -15.82 -7.02
CA GLY A 97 11.15 -15.26 -8.37
C GLY A 97 10.06 -14.23 -8.49
N ALA A 98 8.90 -14.48 -7.89
CA ALA A 98 7.80 -13.52 -7.94
C ALA A 98 8.16 -12.26 -7.17
N ILE A 99 8.80 -12.41 -6.02
CA ILE A 99 9.24 -11.26 -5.22
C ILE A 99 10.25 -10.43 -6.02
N ALA A 100 11.21 -11.08 -6.66
CA ALA A 100 12.22 -10.39 -7.44
C ALA A 100 11.58 -9.63 -8.61
N ARG A 101 10.60 -10.26 -9.29
CA ARG A 101 9.92 -9.60 -10.41
C ARG A 101 9.15 -8.36 -9.95
N ALA A 102 8.49 -8.45 -8.81
CA ALA A 102 7.75 -7.31 -8.27
C ALA A 102 8.66 -6.16 -7.94
N LEU A 103 9.78 -6.45 -7.27
CA LEU A 103 10.73 -5.40 -6.91
C LEU A 103 11.35 -4.79 -8.16
N HIS A 104 11.65 -5.61 -9.16
CA HIS A 104 12.20 -5.11 -10.42
C HIS A 104 11.18 -4.22 -11.15
N ALA A 105 9.90 -4.54 -11.03
CA ALA A 105 8.85 -3.75 -11.69
C ALA A 105 8.56 -2.44 -10.98
N GLY A 106 9.13 -2.21 -9.80
CA GLY A 106 8.98 -0.94 -9.13
C GLY A 106 8.33 -0.99 -7.76
N ALA A 107 8.09 -2.18 -7.20
CA ALA A 107 7.64 -2.30 -5.82
C ALA A 107 8.81 -1.95 -4.90
N ASP A 108 8.51 -1.34 -3.76
CA ASP A 108 9.54 -0.93 -2.81
C ASP A 108 9.85 -2.01 -1.79
N GLU A 109 8.85 -2.83 -1.46
CA GLU A 109 9.03 -3.90 -0.49
C GLU A 109 7.85 -4.87 -0.64
N TYR A 110 7.95 -6.04 -0.03
CA TYR A 110 6.86 -7.00 -0.03
C TYR A 110 6.37 -7.22 1.40
N ILE A 111 5.15 -7.73 1.54
CA ILE A 111 4.61 -8.11 2.84
C ILE A 111 3.83 -9.41 2.65
N MET A 112 4.07 -10.36 3.55
CA MET A 112 3.41 -11.67 3.45
C MET A 112 2.10 -11.67 4.19
N LYS A 113 1.10 -12.33 3.63
CA LYS A 113 -0.16 -12.61 4.32
C LYS A 113 -0.03 -13.92 5.08
N PRO A 114 -0.58 -14.03 6.25
CA PRO A 114 -1.24 -12.99 7.05
C PRO A 114 -0.21 -12.07 7.71
N PHE A 115 -0.61 -10.82 7.93
CA PHE A 115 0.27 -9.86 8.58
C PHE A 115 -0.46 -9.23 9.77
N ASP A 116 0.31 -8.68 10.69
CA ASP A 116 -0.23 -7.96 11.82
C ASP A 116 0.36 -6.54 11.85
N ARG A 117 0.04 -5.80 12.91
CA ARG A 117 0.49 -4.41 13.00
C ARG A 117 2.01 -4.32 13.05
N GLU A 118 2.65 -5.22 13.78
CA GLU A 118 4.10 -5.16 13.93
C GLU A 118 4.82 -5.42 12.61
N ILE A 119 4.31 -6.39 11.84
CA ILE A 119 4.87 -6.67 10.53
C ILE A 119 4.67 -5.46 9.61
N MET A 120 3.48 -4.86 9.64
CA MET A 120 3.19 -3.69 8.83
C MET A 120 4.11 -2.53 9.19
N MET A 121 4.29 -2.29 10.50
CA MET A 121 5.18 -1.22 10.96
C MET A 121 6.60 -1.42 10.46
N ALA A 122 7.10 -2.64 10.54
CA ALA A 122 8.45 -2.93 10.10
C ALA A 122 8.63 -2.66 8.61
N LYS A 123 7.62 -3.06 7.81
CA LYS A 123 7.70 -2.84 6.36
C LYS A 123 7.59 -1.36 6.01
N LEU A 124 6.71 -0.64 6.69
CA LEU A 124 6.59 0.80 6.46
C LEU A 124 7.88 1.52 6.82
N ASP A 125 8.50 1.11 7.91
CA ASP A 125 9.78 1.69 8.31
C ASP A 125 10.84 1.45 7.25
N GLN A 126 10.86 0.26 6.66
CA GLN A 126 11.85 -0.07 5.62
C GLN A 126 11.69 0.79 4.38
N VAL A 127 10.48 1.26 4.09
CA VAL A 127 10.27 2.10 2.91
C VAL A 127 10.26 3.60 3.25
N GLY A 128 10.64 3.94 4.48
CA GLY A 128 10.87 5.34 4.81
C GLY A 128 9.83 6.03 5.68
N PHE A 129 8.85 5.29 6.21
CA PHE A 129 7.86 5.89 7.09
C PHE A 129 8.24 5.61 8.53
N ALA A 130 8.44 6.67 9.31
CA ALA A 130 8.69 6.52 10.74
C ALA A 130 7.33 6.45 11.43
N VAL A 131 6.81 5.23 11.59
CA VAL A 131 5.45 5.04 12.10
C VAL A 131 5.46 4.54 13.53
N ARG A 132 4.44 4.98 14.30
CA ARG A 132 4.22 4.52 15.65
C ARG A 132 2.73 4.38 15.86
N PRO A 133 2.29 3.48 16.74
CA PRO A 133 0.88 3.39 17.06
C PRO A 133 0.37 4.71 17.62
N SER A 134 -0.91 4.99 17.34
CA SER A 134 -1.54 6.19 17.87
C SER A 134 -1.59 6.13 19.39
N GLU A 135 -1.23 7.21 20.05
CA GLU A 135 -1.26 7.26 21.49
C GLU A 135 -2.66 7.38 22.03
N ALA A 136 -3.58 7.80 21.21
CA ALA A 136 -4.96 7.89 21.62
C ALA A 136 -5.62 6.52 21.78
N ALA A 137 -5.00 5.50 21.26
CA ALA A 137 -5.57 4.15 21.30
C ALA A 137 -5.60 3.53 22.68
#